data_0bbcf98959da466de7bab9450837a77e
#
_entry.id   0bbcf98959da466de7bab9450837a77e
#
_cell.length_a   1.000
_cell.length_b   1.000
_cell.length_c   1.000
_cell.angle_alpha   90.00
_cell.angle_beta   90.00
_cell.angle_gamma   90.00
#
_symmetry.space_group_name_H-M   'P 1'
#
loop_
_entity.id
_entity.type
_entity.pdbx_description
1 polymer ?
#
loop_
_entity_poly.entity_id
_entity_poly.type
_entity_poly.pdbx_seq_one_letter_code
_entity_poly.pdbx_strand_id
1 'polypeptide(L)'
;MKVLNYLAVVIFVVLIFYLLFIGKDLLLPLVIAIALWYLILTLGNAFSRVSIGQFQFPRPVCLLASFFTFIALAWLVINFLSSTVDDVLEIAPVYQQNLNARLESLSFVDVGEYEGQSFGQLLSNWIDIPAYARSIATSLTSILASGGLILIYLGFLFLEQGHFSKKLSALVTDPTREEDVKKLLNRIRDDIQKYVIIKVFTSSLTGILSYVFLRFMEVDFAGVWGLIIFLLNFIPTVGSLVATIFPALIAFAQSDGYTLFLAVLSGIGLIQICIGNILEPRLTGSSFNLSPIVILLNLALWGYIWDIPGMFLCVPFLIIITIVFSHFPQTRPIAVMLSSDGKLRTTID
;
A
#
# COMPACT_ATOMS: atom_id res chain seq x y z
N MET A 1 13.01 -33.73 23.98
CA MET A 1 13.69 -32.97 22.90
C MET A 1 12.73 -32.31 21.92
N LYS A 2 11.71 -33.00 21.34
CA LYS A 2 10.79 -32.37 20.34
C LYS A 2 10.02 -31.16 20.91
N VAL A 3 9.46 -31.25 22.11
CA VAL A 3 8.69 -30.16 22.76
C VAL A 3 9.56 -28.92 23.01
N LEU A 4 10.83 -29.09 23.43
CA LEU A 4 11.75 -28.00 23.66
C LEU A 4 12.09 -27.25 22.34
N ASN A 5 12.24 -27.99 21.24
CA ASN A 5 12.47 -27.39 19.91
C ASN A 5 11.24 -26.59 19.42
N TYR A 6 10.02 -27.09 19.63
CA TYR A 6 8.81 -26.32 19.29
C TYR A 6 8.69 -25.05 20.14
N LEU A 7 8.96 -25.13 21.46
CA LEU A 7 8.96 -23.97 22.34
C LEU A 7 10.01 -22.92 21.90
N ALA A 8 11.23 -23.38 21.54
CA ALA A 8 12.27 -22.49 21.06
C ALA A 8 11.88 -21.78 19.74
N VAL A 9 11.21 -22.47 18.81
CA VAL A 9 10.70 -21.85 17.57
C VAL A 9 9.63 -20.83 17.88
N VAL A 10 8.67 -21.12 18.76
CA VAL A 10 7.62 -20.16 19.15
C VAL A 10 8.23 -18.91 19.79
N ILE A 11 9.16 -19.10 20.77
CA ILE A 11 9.85 -17.97 21.41
C ILE A 11 10.62 -17.15 20.36
N PHE A 12 11.30 -17.78 19.43
CA PHE A 12 12.06 -17.10 18.37
C PHE A 12 11.15 -16.27 17.45
N VAL A 13 9.99 -16.82 17.06
CA VAL A 13 8.99 -16.10 16.25
C VAL A 13 8.44 -14.89 17.02
N VAL A 14 8.06 -15.06 18.29
CA VAL A 14 7.57 -13.96 19.13
C VAL A 14 8.65 -12.89 19.30
N LEU A 15 9.92 -13.28 19.50
CA LEU A 15 11.03 -12.35 19.60
C LEU A 15 11.24 -11.54 18.30
N ILE A 16 11.12 -12.18 17.13
CA ILE A 16 11.19 -11.47 15.84
C ILE A 16 10.09 -10.41 15.75
N PHE A 17 8.83 -10.76 16.04
CA PHE A 17 7.72 -9.79 15.99
C PHE A 17 7.90 -8.66 17.00
N TYR A 18 8.40 -8.97 18.20
CA TYR A 18 8.72 -7.99 19.23
C TYR A 18 9.81 -7.01 18.78
N LEU A 19 10.87 -7.52 18.14
CA LEU A 19 11.94 -6.69 17.56
C LEU A 19 11.46 -5.83 16.38
N LEU A 20 10.58 -6.37 15.53
CA LEU A 20 9.95 -5.62 14.44
C LEU A 20 9.08 -4.47 14.98
N PHE A 21 8.36 -4.70 16.07
CA PHE A 21 7.52 -3.69 16.71
C PHE A 21 8.35 -2.58 17.40
N ILE A 22 9.33 -2.95 18.24
CA ILE A 22 10.19 -1.95 18.94
C ILE A 22 11.11 -1.23 17.95
N GLY A 23 11.65 -1.94 16.95
CA GLY A 23 12.59 -1.41 15.98
C GLY A 23 11.91 -0.65 14.83
N LYS A 24 10.61 -0.34 14.90
CA LYS A 24 9.87 0.23 13.77
C LYS A 24 10.50 1.51 13.24
N ASP A 25 10.98 2.39 14.09
CA ASP A 25 11.53 3.69 13.71
C ASP A 25 12.83 3.58 12.87
N LEU A 26 13.54 2.46 13.01
CA LEU A 26 14.74 2.15 12.23
C LEU A 26 14.44 1.23 11.05
N LEU A 27 13.63 0.19 11.27
CA LEU A 27 13.36 -0.85 10.29
C LEU A 27 12.40 -0.40 9.19
N LEU A 28 11.39 0.41 9.54
CA LEU A 28 10.42 0.89 8.57
C LEU A 28 11.04 1.77 7.48
N PRO A 29 11.87 2.79 7.78
CA PRO A 29 12.60 3.54 6.76
C PRO A 29 13.52 2.66 5.89
N LEU A 30 14.14 1.62 6.48
CA LEU A 30 14.96 0.66 5.74
C LEU A 30 14.12 -0.15 4.73
N VAL A 31 12.96 -0.66 5.15
CA VAL A 31 12.08 -1.43 4.26
C VAL A 31 11.49 -0.56 3.16
N ILE A 32 11.11 0.69 3.48
CA ILE A 32 10.70 1.69 2.48
C ILE A 32 11.83 1.96 1.50
N ALA A 33 13.07 2.13 1.99
CA ALA A 33 14.24 2.32 1.14
C ALA A 33 14.48 1.12 0.21
N ILE A 34 14.33 -0.13 0.70
CA ILE A 34 14.43 -1.34 -0.13
C ILE A 34 13.34 -1.36 -1.21
N ALA A 35 12.10 -1.01 -0.86
CA ALA A 35 11.00 -0.94 -1.81
C ALA A 35 11.26 0.13 -2.89
N LEU A 36 11.67 1.33 -2.48
CA LEU A 36 12.02 2.43 -3.41
C LEU A 36 13.22 2.08 -4.28
N TRP A 37 14.29 1.52 -3.70
CA TRP A 37 15.46 1.04 -4.44
C TRP A 37 15.05 0.07 -5.54
N TYR A 38 14.18 -0.87 -5.22
CA TYR A 38 13.65 -1.83 -6.16
C TYR A 38 12.81 -1.17 -7.28
N LEU A 39 11.96 -0.21 -6.95
CA LEU A 39 11.16 0.57 -7.91
C LEU A 39 12.06 1.40 -8.85
N ILE A 40 13.09 2.05 -8.30
CA ILE A 40 14.08 2.82 -9.07
C ILE A 40 14.82 1.91 -10.05
N LEU A 41 15.26 0.72 -9.62
CA LEU A 41 15.89 -0.25 -10.51
C LEU A 41 14.95 -0.72 -11.62
N THR A 42 13.68 -0.98 -11.28
CA THR A 42 12.66 -1.42 -12.24
C THR A 42 12.40 -0.34 -13.29
N LEU A 43 12.23 0.91 -12.87
CA LEU A 43 12.04 2.05 -13.78
C LEU A 43 13.30 2.32 -14.61
N GLY A 44 14.50 2.23 -14.02
CA GLY A 44 15.77 2.37 -14.72
C GLY A 44 15.96 1.31 -15.82
N ASN A 45 15.55 0.07 -15.53
CA ASN A 45 15.55 -0.99 -16.54
C ASN A 45 14.48 -0.74 -17.64
N ALA A 46 13.35 -0.13 -17.31
CA ALA A 46 12.36 0.28 -18.31
C ALA A 46 12.91 1.39 -19.21
N PHE A 47 13.57 2.40 -18.64
CA PHE A 47 14.21 3.48 -19.41
C PHE A 47 15.33 2.96 -20.32
N SER A 48 16.11 1.97 -19.87
CA SER A 48 17.17 1.38 -20.70
C SER A 48 16.66 0.58 -21.89
N ARG A 49 15.38 0.22 -21.92
CA ARG A 49 14.72 -0.43 -23.08
C ARG A 49 14.21 0.57 -24.11
N VAL A 50 14.10 1.85 -23.73
CA VAL A 50 13.67 2.92 -24.65
C VAL A 50 14.89 3.32 -25.47
N SER A 51 14.87 3.00 -26.77
CA SER A 51 15.86 3.45 -27.74
C SER A 51 15.31 4.62 -28.55
N ILE A 52 16.02 5.75 -28.57
CA ILE A 52 15.69 6.89 -29.43
C ILE A 52 16.61 6.78 -30.66
N GLY A 53 16.09 6.19 -31.74
CA GLY A 53 16.87 5.88 -32.93
C GLY A 53 17.95 4.81 -32.67
N GLN A 54 19.21 5.11 -32.97
CA GLN A 54 20.36 4.22 -32.72
C GLN A 54 21.01 4.41 -31.32
N PHE A 55 20.50 5.36 -30.53
CA PHE A 55 21.10 5.69 -29.23
C PHE A 55 20.40 4.90 -28.10
N GLN A 56 21.18 4.06 -27.40
CA GLN A 56 20.80 3.44 -26.12
C GLN A 56 21.49 4.18 -24.99
N PHE A 57 20.71 4.62 -24.01
CA PHE A 57 21.27 5.31 -22.84
C PHE A 57 22.07 4.33 -21.96
N PRO A 58 23.26 4.72 -21.48
CA PRO A 58 24.02 3.92 -20.54
C PRO A 58 23.21 3.62 -19.27
N ARG A 59 23.29 2.40 -18.78
CA ARG A 59 22.52 1.96 -17.58
C ARG A 59 22.64 2.90 -16.38
N PRO A 60 23.83 3.47 -16.02
CA PRO A 60 23.92 4.43 -14.92
C PRO A 60 23.09 5.70 -15.12
N VAL A 61 23.02 6.20 -16.37
CA VAL A 61 22.21 7.40 -16.69
C VAL A 61 20.72 7.09 -16.51
N CYS A 62 20.26 5.92 -16.94
CA CYS A 62 18.87 5.50 -16.74
C CYS A 62 18.51 5.35 -15.26
N LEU A 63 19.43 4.86 -14.43
CA LEU A 63 19.24 4.77 -12.98
C LEU A 63 19.18 6.13 -12.32
N LEU A 64 20.07 7.04 -12.69
CA LEU A 64 20.04 8.44 -12.21
C LEU A 64 18.74 9.15 -12.63
N ALA A 65 18.33 8.99 -13.89
CA ALA A 65 17.06 9.55 -14.37
C ALA A 65 15.87 9.00 -13.57
N SER A 66 15.84 7.70 -13.28
CA SER A 66 14.80 7.09 -12.45
C SER A 66 14.80 7.62 -11.03
N PHE A 67 15.96 7.78 -10.41
CA PHE A 67 16.10 8.34 -9.07
C PHE A 67 15.56 9.77 -9.01
N PHE A 68 15.95 10.62 -9.95
CA PHE A 68 15.43 11.99 -10.03
C PHE A 68 13.94 12.04 -10.36
N THR A 69 13.42 11.09 -11.15
CA THR A 69 11.98 10.97 -11.40
C THR A 69 11.20 10.70 -10.11
N PHE A 70 11.70 9.80 -9.24
CA PHE A 70 11.06 9.55 -7.94
C PHE A 70 11.15 10.76 -7.00
N ILE A 71 12.29 11.45 -6.97
CA ILE A 71 12.41 12.70 -6.17
C ILE A 71 11.45 13.76 -6.69
N ALA A 72 11.39 13.98 -8.00
CA ALA A 72 10.48 14.95 -8.61
C ALA A 72 9.02 14.62 -8.34
N LEU A 73 8.65 13.32 -8.45
CA LEU A 73 7.30 12.86 -8.13
C LEU A 73 6.96 13.07 -6.65
N ALA A 74 7.86 12.71 -5.74
CA ALA A 74 7.68 12.94 -4.30
C ALA A 74 7.53 14.43 -3.98
N TRP A 75 8.39 15.27 -4.55
CA TRP A 75 8.31 16.72 -4.39
C TRP A 75 6.98 17.28 -4.92
N LEU A 76 6.54 16.85 -6.10
CA LEU A 76 5.27 17.26 -6.69
C LEU A 76 4.08 16.88 -5.79
N VAL A 77 4.06 15.64 -5.30
CA VAL A 77 3.00 15.14 -4.39
C VAL A 77 2.99 15.93 -3.08
N ILE A 78 4.16 16.14 -2.47
CA ILE A 78 4.27 16.88 -1.20
C ILE A 78 3.84 18.34 -1.41
N ASN A 79 4.30 18.99 -2.47
CA ASN A 79 3.94 20.38 -2.76
C ASN A 79 2.44 20.52 -3.06
N PHE A 80 1.86 19.61 -3.82
CA PHE A 80 0.43 19.58 -4.10
C PHE A 80 -0.40 19.39 -2.83
N LEU A 81 -0.02 18.43 -1.98
CA LEU A 81 -0.72 18.21 -0.71
C LEU A 81 -0.55 19.39 0.24
N SER A 82 0.66 19.95 0.38
CA SER A 82 0.92 21.08 1.27
C SER A 82 0.12 22.33 0.85
N SER A 83 0.01 22.61 -0.45
CA SER A 83 -0.78 23.76 -0.93
C SER A 83 -2.28 23.58 -0.69
N THR A 84 -2.77 22.36 -0.59
CA THR A 84 -4.21 22.09 -0.43
C THR A 84 -4.60 21.86 1.04
N VAL A 85 -3.64 21.49 1.90
CA VAL A 85 -3.91 21.24 3.33
C VAL A 85 -4.43 22.50 4.02
N ASP A 86 -3.89 23.66 3.72
CA ASP A 86 -4.34 24.93 4.32
C ASP A 86 -5.80 25.24 3.92
N ASP A 87 -6.15 25.05 2.64
CA ASP A 87 -7.52 25.20 2.14
C ASP A 87 -8.51 24.22 2.82
N VAL A 88 -8.06 22.96 2.98
CA VAL A 88 -8.87 21.93 3.66
C VAL A 88 -9.05 22.26 5.14
N LEU A 89 -8.01 22.73 5.84
CA LEU A 89 -8.09 23.11 7.25
C LEU A 89 -9.02 24.28 7.48
N GLU A 90 -9.07 25.25 6.55
CA GLU A 90 -9.97 26.40 6.63
C GLU A 90 -11.44 25.99 6.47
N ILE A 91 -11.75 25.07 5.55
CA ILE A 91 -13.13 24.68 5.23
C ILE A 91 -13.62 23.49 6.10
N ALA A 92 -12.71 22.68 6.67
CA ALA A 92 -13.05 21.50 7.46
C ALA A 92 -14.08 21.74 8.59
N PRO A 93 -14.03 22.86 9.36
CA PRO A 93 -15.04 23.15 10.37
C PRO A 93 -16.44 23.36 9.79
N VAL A 94 -16.54 23.98 8.61
CA VAL A 94 -17.82 24.20 7.91
C VAL A 94 -18.40 22.87 7.46
N TYR A 95 -17.59 21.98 6.89
CA TYR A 95 -18.04 20.64 6.53
C TYR A 95 -18.47 19.82 7.73
N GLN A 96 -17.75 19.93 8.85
CA GLN A 96 -18.15 19.27 10.09
C GLN A 96 -19.50 19.76 10.59
N GLN A 97 -19.73 21.06 10.56
CA GLN A 97 -21.00 21.66 10.96
C GLN A 97 -22.15 21.21 10.04
N ASN A 98 -21.94 21.26 8.73
CA ASN A 98 -22.92 20.80 7.76
C ASN A 98 -23.24 19.31 7.91
N LEU A 99 -22.20 18.49 8.09
CA LEU A 99 -22.35 17.04 8.31
C LEU A 99 -23.17 16.76 9.57
N ASN A 100 -22.87 17.43 10.69
CA ASN A 100 -23.59 17.26 11.95
C ASN A 100 -25.05 17.64 11.81
N ALA A 101 -25.36 18.80 11.21
CA ALA A 101 -26.75 19.25 11.00
C ALA A 101 -27.54 18.25 10.14
N ARG A 102 -26.90 17.60 9.16
CA ARG A 102 -27.56 16.61 8.29
C ARG A 102 -27.71 15.26 8.97
N LEU A 103 -26.75 14.83 9.76
CA LEU A 103 -26.85 13.60 10.54
C LEU A 103 -27.92 13.71 11.62
N GLU A 104 -28.10 14.90 12.22
CA GLU A 104 -29.20 15.17 13.13
C GLU A 104 -30.56 15.10 12.44
N SER A 105 -30.65 15.51 11.17
CA SER A 105 -31.88 15.36 10.39
C SER A 105 -32.28 13.91 10.10
N LEU A 106 -31.33 12.94 10.24
CA LEU A 106 -31.58 11.51 10.13
C LEU A 106 -32.03 10.87 11.45
N SER A 107 -32.24 11.65 12.51
CA SER A 107 -32.55 11.16 13.87
C SER A 107 -33.92 10.45 14.01
N PHE A 108 -34.74 10.39 12.94
CA PHE A 108 -35.96 9.58 12.89
C PHE A 108 -35.68 8.06 12.69
N VAL A 109 -34.43 7.64 12.51
CA VAL A 109 -34.04 6.24 12.61
C VAL A 109 -33.73 5.95 14.09
N ASP A 110 -34.76 5.57 14.82
CA ASP A 110 -34.69 5.17 16.23
C ASP A 110 -33.95 3.82 16.31
N VAL A 111 -32.65 3.88 16.56
CA VAL A 111 -31.80 2.69 16.74
C VAL A 111 -31.73 2.33 18.22
N GLY A 112 -32.91 2.14 18.85
CA GLY A 112 -33.06 1.68 20.23
C GLY A 112 -32.10 2.35 21.22
N GLU A 113 -32.58 2.74 22.38
CA GLU A 113 -31.85 3.43 23.45
C GLU A 113 -30.43 2.84 23.74
N TYR A 114 -29.43 3.22 22.97
CA TYR A 114 -28.05 3.23 23.43
C TYR A 114 -27.79 4.61 24.04
N GLU A 115 -27.89 4.71 25.36
CA GLU A 115 -27.55 5.88 26.20
C GLU A 115 -28.19 7.25 25.78
N GLY A 116 -29.37 7.27 25.17
CA GLY A 116 -30.07 8.52 24.83
C GLY A 116 -29.43 9.32 23.67
N GLN A 117 -28.51 8.72 22.88
CA GLN A 117 -27.94 9.36 21.72
C GLN A 117 -28.61 8.86 20.43
N SER A 118 -28.93 9.78 19.52
CA SER A 118 -29.43 9.40 18.20
C SER A 118 -28.31 8.80 17.33
N PHE A 119 -28.69 7.98 16.34
CA PHE A 119 -27.73 7.41 15.37
C PHE A 119 -26.86 8.49 14.71
N GLY A 120 -27.45 9.66 14.40
CA GLY A 120 -26.72 10.80 13.86
C GLY A 120 -25.64 11.33 14.81
N GLN A 121 -25.94 11.41 16.12
CA GLN A 121 -24.96 11.83 17.14
C GLN A 121 -23.81 10.81 17.31
N LEU A 122 -24.12 9.53 17.26
CA LEU A 122 -23.08 8.50 17.27
C LEU A 122 -22.14 8.63 16.06
N LEU A 123 -22.68 8.79 14.85
CA LEU A 123 -21.89 8.98 13.64
C LEU A 123 -21.07 10.28 13.68
N SER A 124 -21.65 11.39 14.16
CA SER A 124 -20.94 12.67 14.24
C SER A 124 -19.74 12.64 15.20
N ASN A 125 -19.82 11.85 16.28
CA ASN A 125 -18.72 11.64 17.21
C ASN A 125 -17.57 10.81 16.61
N TRP A 126 -17.85 9.98 15.60
CA TRP A 126 -16.83 9.15 14.93
C TRP A 126 -16.14 9.86 13.75
N ILE A 127 -16.78 10.88 13.20
CA ILE A 127 -16.30 11.59 12.00
C ILE A 127 -15.85 12.99 12.43
N ASP A 128 -14.56 13.18 12.68
CA ASP A 128 -13.92 14.46 12.98
C ASP A 128 -13.07 14.90 11.76
N ILE A 129 -13.71 15.62 10.81
CA ILE A 129 -13.05 16.09 9.58
C ILE A 129 -11.84 16.99 9.91
N PRO A 130 -11.93 17.97 10.84
CA PRO A 130 -10.77 18.78 11.24
C PRO A 130 -9.62 17.98 11.86
N ALA A 131 -9.89 16.92 12.64
CA ALA A 131 -8.85 16.08 13.22
C ALA A 131 -8.15 15.25 12.12
N TYR A 132 -8.89 14.71 11.16
CA TYR A 132 -8.29 14.01 10.02
C TYR A 132 -7.43 14.95 9.15
N ALA A 133 -7.91 16.16 8.86
CA ALA A 133 -7.13 17.15 8.11
C ALA A 133 -5.80 17.50 8.83
N ARG A 134 -5.85 17.73 10.14
CA ARG A 134 -4.66 17.97 10.97
C ARG A 134 -3.73 16.75 11.00
N SER A 135 -4.27 15.56 11.08
CA SER A 135 -3.47 14.32 11.05
C SER A 135 -2.71 14.16 9.71
N ILE A 136 -3.34 14.51 8.60
CA ILE A 136 -2.67 14.52 7.28
C ILE A 136 -1.53 15.55 7.29
N ALA A 137 -1.76 16.77 7.77
CA ALA A 137 -0.74 17.82 7.85
C ALA A 137 0.48 17.37 8.70
N THR A 138 0.25 16.79 9.87
CA THR A 138 1.33 16.29 10.73
C THR A 138 2.06 15.09 10.12
N SER A 139 1.34 14.22 9.39
CA SER A 139 1.94 13.08 8.68
C SER A 139 2.89 13.52 7.57
N LEU A 140 2.59 14.61 6.84
CA LEU A 140 3.49 15.17 5.83
C LEU A 140 4.83 15.62 6.46
N THR A 141 4.79 16.26 7.62
CA THR A 141 5.99 16.66 8.36
C THR A 141 6.83 15.45 8.81
N SER A 142 6.16 14.39 9.27
CA SER A 142 6.84 13.15 9.69
C SER A 142 7.49 12.42 8.52
N ILE A 143 6.86 12.40 7.35
CA ILE A 143 7.42 11.82 6.12
C ILE A 143 8.68 12.58 5.71
N LEU A 144 8.68 13.91 5.77
CA LEU A 144 9.86 14.72 5.47
C LEU A 144 11.01 14.45 6.46
N ALA A 145 10.71 14.32 7.76
CA ALA A 145 11.71 13.98 8.78
C ALA A 145 12.33 12.61 8.56
N SER A 146 11.52 11.60 8.19
CA SER A 146 12.01 10.24 7.90
C SER A 146 12.71 10.14 6.54
N GLY A 147 12.43 11.05 5.61
CA GLY A 147 12.97 11.07 4.25
C GLY A 147 14.49 11.08 4.21
N GLY A 148 15.14 11.82 5.12
CA GLY A 148 16.60 11.85 5.23
C GLY A 148 17.20 10.46 5.50
N LEU A 149 16.64 9.71 6.43
CA LEU A 149 17.08 8.35 6.76
C LEU A 149 16.83 7.38 5.59
N ILE A 150 15.68 7.49 4.92
CA ILE A 150 15.37 6.71 3.72
C ILE A 150 16.41 6.96 2.61
N LEU A 151 16.79 8.23 2.37
CA LEU A 151 17.79 8.58 1.37
C LEU A 151 19.18 8.03 1.71
N ILE A 152 19.57 8.05 2.99
CA ILE A 152 20.82 7.44 3.46
C ILE A 152 20.80 5.94 3.18
N TYR A 153 19.74 5.22 3.56
CA TYR A 153 19.61 3.79 3.28
C TYR A 153 19.62 3.49 1.78
N LEU A 154 18.93 4.30 0.97
CA LEU A 154 18.96 4.17 -0.50
C LEU A 154 20.38 4.31 -1.04
N GLY A 155 21.14 5.30 -0.58
CA GLY A 155 22.54 5.49 -0.97
C GLY A 155 23.39 4.24 -0.67
N PHE A 156 23.28 3.69 0.54
CA PHE A 156 23.98 2.47 0.92
C PHE A 156 23.53 1.24 0.09
N LEU A 157 22.23 1.09 -0.20
CA LEU A 157 21.74 0.00 -1.04
C LEU A 157 22.29 0.07 -2.47
N PHE A 158 22.41 1.27 -3.05
CA PHE A 158 23.03 1.44 -4.37
C PHE A 158 24.53 1.11 -4.36
N LEU A 159 25.25 1.47 -3.31
CA LEU A 159 26.66 1.12 -3.16
C LEU A 159 26.87 -0.39 -2.98
N GLU A 160 25.98 -1.04 -2.23
CA GLU A 160 26.09 -2.45 -1.86
C GLU A 160 25.62 -3.42 -2.96
N GLN A 161 24.73 -2.96 -3.87
CA GLN A 161 24.12 -3.85 -4.87
C GLN A 161 25.11 -4.65 -5.71
N GLY A 162 26.31 -4.09 -6.01
CA GLY A 162 27.35 -4.75 -6.76
C GLY A 162 28.06 -5.89 -6.00
N HIS A 163 28.01 -5.86 -4.68
CA HIS A 163 28.66 -6.84 -3.81
C HIS A 163 27.73 -7.96 -3.38
N PHE A 164 26.42 -7.78 -3.49
CA PHE A 164 25.43 -8.76 -3.02
C PHE A 164 25.60 -10.14 -3.66
N SER A 165 25.79 -10.19 -4.99
CA SER A 165 26.01 -11.45 -5.71
C SER A 165 27.29 -12.16 -5.27
N LYS A 166 28.39 -11.40 -5.04
CA LYS A 166 29.67 -11.96 -4.57
C LYS A 166 29.55 -12.50 -3.14
N LYS A 167 28.83 -11.79 -2.26
CA LYS A 167 28.57 -12.25 -0.88
C LYS A 167 27.74 -13.52 -0.87
N LEU A 168 26.72 -13.60 -1.73
CA LEU A 168 25.89 -14.80 -1.85
C LEU A 168 26.72 -16.02 -2.29
N SER A 169 27.54 -15.88 -3.32
CA SER A 169 28.42 -16.96 -3.78
C SER A 169 29.48 -17.36 -2.73
N ALA A 170 29.91 -16.42 -1.87
CA ALA A 170 30.85 -16.75 -0.77
C ALA A 170 30.15 -17.46 0.41
N LEU A 171 28.85 -17.24 0.64
CA LEU A 171 28.08 -17.89 1.70
C LEU A 171 27.67 -19.32 1.35
N VAL A 172 27.41 -19.59 0.07
CA VAL A 172 26.95 -20.89 -0.41
C VAL A 172 28.04 -21.55 -1.19
N THR A 173 28.79 -22.44 -0.52
CA THR A 173 29.99 -23.11 -1.09
C THR A 173 29.61 -24.22 -2.09
N ASP A 174 28.39 -24.76 -2.01
CA ASP A 174 27.89 -25.81 -2.90
C ASP A 174 27.24 -25.17 -4.14
N PRO A 175 27.75 -25.42 -5.35
CA PRO A 175 27.26 -24.83 -6.60
C PRO A 175 25.78 -25.14 -6.87
N THR A 176 25.28 -26.32 -6.48
CA THR A 176 23.87 -26.72 -6.66
C THR A 176 22.95 -25.91 -5.76
N ARG A 177 23.33 -25.71 -4.51
CA ARG A 177 22.59 -24.88 -3.57
C ARG A 177 22.66 -23.39 -3.94
N GLU A 178 23.79 -22.93 -4.48
CA GLU A 178 23.90 -21.54 -4.96
C GLU A 178 22.91 -21.27 -6.09
N GLU A 179 22.78 -22.19 -7.03
CA GLU A 179 21.82 -22.08 -8.11
C GLU A 179 20.37 -22.07 -7.60
N ASP A 180 20.03 -22.94 -6.65
CA ASP A 180 18.71 -23.00 -6.05
C ASP A 180 18.35 -21.71 -5.30
N VAL A 181 19.29 -21.14 -4.53
CA VAL A 181 19.10 -19.85 -3.85
C VAL A 181 18.93 -18.72 -4.87
N LYS A 182 19.72 -18.71 -5.96
CA LYS A 182 19.57 -17.72 -7.03
C LYS A 182 18.20 -17.82 -7.71
N LYS A 183 17.72 -19.04 -8.00
CA LYS A 183 16.38 -19.27 -8.55
C LYS A 183 15.29 -18.74 -7.61
N LEU A 184 15.41 -19.02 -6.30
CA LEU A 184 14.48 -18.54 -5.29
C LEU A 184 14.43 -17.00 -5.24
N LEU A 185 15.57 -16.34 -5.19
CA LEU A 185 15.67 -14.88 -5.16
C LEU A 185 15.13 -14.23 -6.44
N ASN A 186 15.43 -14.83 -7.61
CA ASN A 186 14.91 -14.35 -8.87
C ASN A 186 13.37 -14.47 -8.91
N ARG A 187 12.81 -15.58 -8.42
CA ARG A 187 11.37 -15.75 -8.34
C ARG A 187 10.72 -14.71 -7.42
N ILE A 188 11.28 -14.48 -6.24
CA ILE A 188 10.79 -13.42 -5.32
C ILE A 188 10.80 -12.07 -6.04
N ARG A 189 11.92 -11.74 -6.71
CA ARG A 189 12.05 -10.51 -7.47
C ARG A 189 10.97 -10.37 -8.55
N ASP A 190 10.79 -11.41 -9.36
CA ASP A 190 9.90 -11.37 -10.52
C ASP A 190 8.41 -11.31 -10.08
N ASP A 191 8.04 -12.05 -9.03
CA ASP A 191 6.67 -12.01 -8.49
C ASP A 191 6.36 -10.68 -7.79
N ILE A 192 7.30 -10.10 -7.03
CA ILE A 192 7.15 -8.76 -6.46
C ILE A 192 7.05 -7.70 -7.57
N GLN A 193 7.90 -7.79 -8.60
CA GLN A 193 7.86 -6.87 -9.74
C GLN A 193 6.50 -6.90 -10.43
N LYS A 194 5.99 -8.09 -10.71
CA LYS A 194 4.69 -8.27 -11.32
C LYS A 194 3.58 -7.67 -10.45
N TYR A 195 3.59 -7.95 -9.14
CA TYR A 195 2.63 -7.36 -8.20
C TYR A 195 2.67 -5.84 -8.22
N VAL A 196 3.86 -5.25 -8.07
CA VAL A 196 4.02 -3.81 -8.00
C VAL A 196 3.57 -3.12 -9.30
N ILE A 197 3.95 -3.66 -10.47
CA ILE A 197 3.55 -3.09 -11.78
C ILE A 197 2.03 -3.12 -11.93
N ILE A 198 1.39 -4.25 -11.63
CA ILE A 198 -0.07 -4.38 -11.71
C ILE A 198 -0.71 -3.40 -10.72
N LYS A 199 -0.21 -3.33 -9.48
CA LYS A 199 -0.79 -2.50 -8.43
C LYS A 199 -0.63 -1.00 -8.73
N VAL A 200 0.54 -0.57 -9.18
CA VAL A 200 0.73 0.83 -9.63
C VAL A 200 -0.20 1.16 -10.79
N PHE A 201 -0.33 0.27 -11.77
CA PHE A 201 -1.22 0.49 -12.92
C PHE A 201 -2.69 0.58 -12.50
N THR A 202 -3.20 -0.38 -11.73
CA THR A 202 -4.60 -0.40 -11.29
C THR A 202 -4.91 0.76 -10.36
N SER A 203 -4.00 1.11 -9.43
CA SER A 203 -4.13 2.25 -8.54
C SER A 203 -4.13 3.58 -9.30
N SER A 204 -3.24 3.74 -10.28
CA SER A 204 -3.22 4.94 -11.14
C SER A 204 -4.51 5.09 -11.93
N LEU A 205 -5.00 4.00 -12.49
CA LEU A 205 -6.27 4.01 -13.23
C LEU A 205 -7.45 4.35 -12.33
N THR A 206 -7.52 3.76 -11.12
CA THR A 206 -8.55 4.05 -10.13
C THR A 206 -8.49 5.52 -9.69
N GLY A 207 -7.31 6.02 -9.33
CA GLY A 207 -7.12 7.39 -8.88
C GLY A 207 -7.47 8.42 -9.96
N ILE A 208 -7.03 8.21 -11.20
CA ILE A 208 -7.31 9.11 -12.33
C ILE A 208 -8.80 9.10 -12.68
N LEU A 209 -9.44 7.94 -12.80
CA LEU A 209 -10.86 7.85 -13.11
C LEU A 209 -11.72 8.46 -12.00
N SER A 210 -11.36 8.22 -10.74
CA SER A 210 -12.04 8.83 -9.60
C SER A 210 -11.84 10.36 -9.57
N TYR A 211 -10.64 10.86 -9.85
CA TYR A 211 -10.39 12.29 -9.98
C TYR A 211 -11.27 12.92 -11.06
N VAL A 212 -11.29 12.35 -12.27
CA VAL A 212 -12.09 12.85 -13.40
C VAL A 212 -13.59 12.83 -13.05
N PHE A 213 -14.05 11.75 -12.42
CA PHE A 213 -15.45 11.61 -11.99
C PHE A 213 -15.81 12.64 -10.93
N LEU A 214 -15.00 12.80 -9.87
CA LEU A 214 -15.23 13.79 -8.80
C LEU A 214 -15.18 15.22 -9.33
N ARG A 215 -14.28 15.52 -10.27
CA ARG A 215 -14.19 16.83 -10.93
C ARG A 215 -15.41 17.13 -11.78
N PHE A 216 -15.95 16.11 -12.47
CA PHE A 216 -17.20 16.23 -13.22
C PHE A 216 -18.43 16.44 -12.34
N MET A 217 -18.44 15.83 -11.14
CA MET A 217 -19.48 16.01 -10.13
C MET A 217 -19.32 17.29 -9.30
N GLU A 218 -18.31 18.11 -9.60
CA GLU A 218 -17.98 19.35 -8.88
C GLU A 218 -17.75 19.14 -7.38
N VAL A 219 -17.19 17.97 -7.01
CA VAL A 219 -16.81 17.66 -5.62
C VAL A 219 -15.52 18.41 -5.29
N ASP A 220 -15.53 19.09 -4.16
CA ASP A 220 -14.37 19.83 -3.68
C ASP A 220 -13.17 18.92 -3.43
N PHE A 221 -11.96 19.48 -3.64
CA PHE A 221 -10.69 18.74 -3.48
C PHE A 221 -10.60 17.45 -4.30
N ALA A 222 -11.25 17.37 -5.48
CA ALA A 222 -11.24 16.20 -6.35
C ALA A 222 -9.81 15.66 -6.63
N GLY A 223 -8.83 16.56 -6.80
CA GLY A 223 -7.42 16.17 -7.01
C GLY A 223 -6.80 15.47 -5.80
N VAL A 224 -7.07 15.95 -4.59
CA VAL A 224 -6.61 15.33 -3.34
C VAL A 224 -7.25 13.95 -3.18
N TRP A 225 -8.55 13.86 -3.41
CA TRP A 225 -9.26 12.57 -3.36
C TRP A 225 -8.73 11.58 -4.39
N GLY A 226 -8.48 12.02 -5.63
CA GLY A 226 -7.86 11.17 -6.65
C GLY A 226 -6.51 10.61 -6.21
N LEU A 227 -5.66 11.43 -5.58
CA LEU A 227 -4.37 11.01 -5.04
C LEU A 227 -4.53 10.08 -3.83
N ILE A 228 -5.43 10.39 -2.90
CA ILE A 228 -5.71 9.54 -1.73
C ILE A 228 -6.25 8.18 -2.19
N ILE A 229 -7.17 8.15 -3.15
CA ILE A 229 -7.72 6.92 -3.74
C ILE A 229 -6.59 6.09 -4.40
N PHE A 230 -5.69 6.74 -5.14
CA PHE A 230 -4.50 6.08 -5.70
C PHE A 230 -3.66 5.42 -4.61
N LEU A 231 -3.36 6.13 -3.53
CA LEU A 231 -2.55 5.61 -2.43
C LEU A 231 -3.29 4.50 -1.67
N LEU A 232 -4.53 4.73 -1.25
CA LEU A 232 -5.31 3.76 -0.49
C LEU A 232 -5.57 2.46 -1.26
N ASN A 233 -5.61 2.51 -2.60
CA ASN A 233 -5.81 1.31 -3.42
C ASN A 233 -4.69 0.27 -3.26
N PHE A 234 -3.51 0.63 -2.73
CA PHE A 234 -2.46 -0.34 -2.36
C PHE A 234 -2.85 -1.21 -1.15
N ILE A 235 -3.73 -0.72 -0.28
CA ILE A 235 -4.21 -1.45 0.91
C ILE A 235 -5.40 -2.33 0.50
N PRO A 236 -5.28 -3.67 0.59
CA PRO A 236 -6.36 -4.55 0.16
C PRO A 236 -7.65 -4.32 0.94
N THR A 237 -8.79 -4.32 0.26
CA THR A 237 -10.15 -4.24 0.82
C THR A 237 -10.42 -2.99 1.65
N VAL A 238 -9.66 -2.74 2.72
CA VAL A 238 -9.85 -1.57 3.60
C VAL A 238 -9.59 -0.28 2.83
N GLY A 239 -8.57 -0.25 1.98
CA GLY A 239 -8.24 0.93 1.18
C GLY A 239 -9.37 1.33 0.23
N SER A 240 -9.97 0.39 -0.49
CA SER A 240 -11.09 0.66 -1.40
C SER A 240 -12.34 1.14 -0.67
N LEU A 241 -12.62 0.59 0.52
CA LEU A 241 -13.75 1.02 1.36
C LEU A 241 -13.59 2.46 1.82
N VAL A 242 -12.44 2.79 2.42
CA VAL A 242 -12.11 4.14 2.88
C VAL A 242 -12.10 5.13 1.70
N ALA A 243 -11.47 4.75 0.59
CA ALA A 243 -11.40 5.52 -0.64
C ALA A 243 -12.77 5.85 -1.27
N THR A 244 -13.80 5.05 -0.98
CA THR A 244 -15.17 5.29 -1.48
C THR A 244 -15.98 6.11 -0.50
N ILE A 245 -15.90 5.81 0.79
CA ILE A 245 -16.73 6.44 1.83
C ILE A 245 -16.35 7.90 2.05
N PHE A 246 -15.04 8.22 2.17
CA PHE A 246 -14.63 9.57 2.56
C PHE A 246 -14.99 10.64 1.52
N PRO A 247 -14.74 10.48 0.21
CA PRO A 247 -15.20 11.46 -0.78
C PRO A 247 -16.72 11.59 -0.82
N ALA A 248 -17.47 10.50 -0.58
CA ALA A 248 -18.92 10.55 -0.51
C ALA A 248 -19.41 11.36 0.70
N LEU A 249 -18.75 11.23 1.86
CA LEU A 249 -19.05 12.04 3.05
C LEU A 249 -18.79 13.54 2.82
N ILE A 250 -17.71 13.89 2.13
CA ILE A 250 -17.45 15.28 1.75
C ILE A 250 -18.54 15.79 0.79
N ALA A 251 -18.90 15.00 -0.22
CA ALA A 251 -20.01 15.32 -1.11
C ALA A 251 -21.34 15.51 -0.37
N PHE A 252 -21.58 14.76 0.70
CA PHE A 252 -22.72 14.89 1.58
C PHE A 252 -22.68 16.20 2.40
N ALA A 253 -21.53 16.58 2.90
CA ALA A 253 -21.33 17.83 3.64
C ALA A 253 -21.38 19.07 2.73
N GLN A 254 -21.00 18.93 1.45
CA GLN A 254 -20.93 20.00 0.46
C GLN A 254 -22.29 20.38 -0.10
N SER A 255 -23.19 19.43 -0.37
CA SER A 255 -24.46 19.67 -1.12
C SER A 255 -25.68 19.61 -0.23
N ASP A 256 -26.78 20.32 -0.62
CA ASP A 256 -28.02 20.38 0.17
C ASP A 256 -28.90 19.12 0.07
N GLY A 257 -28.48 18.10 -0.69
CA GLY A 257 -29.25 16.87 -0.91
C GLY A 257 -28.46 15.61 -0.84
N TYR A 258 -29.14 14.46 -0.84
CA TYR A 258 -28.52 13.13 -0.89
C TYR A 258 -28.00 12.74 -2.29
N THR A 259 -28.40 13.50 -3.33
CA THR A 259 -28.14 13.13 -4.74
C THR A 259 -26.65 13.07 -5.03
N LEU A 260 -25.88 14.09 -4.59
CA LEU A 260 -24.42 14.11 -4.80
C LEU A 260 -23.72 13.01 -4.01
N PHE A 261 -24.13 12.80 -2.75
CA PHE A 261 -23.64 11.70 -1.92
C PHE A 261 -23.82 10.34 -2.60
N LEU A 262 -25.04 10.03 -3.05
CA LEU A 262 -25.37 8.77 -3.70
C LEU A 262 -24.65 8.62 -5.05
N ALA A 263 -24.52 9.70 -5.81
CA ALA A 263 -23.81 9.71 -7.07
C ALA A 263 -22.32 9.41 -6.85
N VAL A 264 -21.67 10.05 -5.87
CA VAL A 264 -20.25 9.83 -5.54
C VAL A 264 -20.01 8.44 -4.99
N LEU A 265 -20.85 7.99 -4.04
CA LEU A 265 -20.77 6.65 -3.46
C LEU A 265 -20.89 5.56 -4.53
N SER A 266 -21.89 5.68 -5.40
CA SER A 266 -22.12 4.70 -6.47
C SER A 266 -21.06 4.78 -7.57
N GLY A 267 -20.66 5.98 -7.99
CA GLY A 267 -19.69 6.18 -9.07
C GLY A 267 -18.30 5.69 -8.68
N ILE A 268 -17.76 6.09 -7.51
CA ILE A 268 -16.48 5.59 -7.02
C ILE A 268 -16.58 4.08 -6.72
N GLY A 269 -17.69 3.63 -6.11
CA GLY A 269 -17.94 2.21 -5.87
C GLY A 269 -17.89 1.37 -7.15
N LEU A 270 -18.50 1.82 -8.24
CA LEU A 270 -18.45 1.18 -9.54
C LEU A 270 -17.02 1.16 -10.11
N ILE A 271 -16.27 2.27 -10.01
CA ILE A 271 -14.86 2.31 -10.44
C ILE A 271 -14.04 1.28 -9.65
N GLN A 272 -14.22 1.21 -8.33
CA GLN A 272 -13.53 0.25 -7.46
C GLN A 272 -13.88 -1.21 -7.81
N ILE A 273 -15.15 -1.51 -8.07
CA ILE A 273 -15.59 -2.85 -8.47
C ILE A 273 -15.01 -3.23 -9.83
N CYS A 274 -15.09 -2.33 -10.82
CA CYS A 274 -14.59 -2.60 -12.16
C CYS A 274 -13.07 -2.82 -12.18
N ILE A 275 -12.32 -2.01 -11.45
CA ILE A 275 -10.86 -2.10 -11.45
C ILE A 275 -10.39 -3.15 -10.44
N GLY A 276 -10.82 -3.09 -9.20
CA GLY A 276 -10.34 -3.95 -8.12
C GLY A 276 -10.84 -5.39 -8.21
N ASN A 277 -12.13 -5.60 -8.58
CA ASN A 277 -12.71 -6.94 -8.58
C ASN A 277 -12.75 -7.60 -9.97
N ILE A 278 -12.58 -6.84 -11.06
CA ILE A 278 -12.62 -7.41 -12.42
C ILE A 278 -11.26 -7.27 -13.11
N LEU A 279 -10.70 -6.06 -13.20
CA LEU A 279 -9.47 -5.81 -13.96
C LEU A 279 -8.24 -6.36 -13.22
N GLU A 280 -8.07 -6.03 -11.93
CA GLU A 280 -6.91 -6.46 -11.14
C GLU A 280 -6.78 -7.99 -11.08
N PRO A 281 -7.82 -8.80 -10.81
CA PRO A 281 -7.73 -10.25 -10.87
C PRO A 281 -7.40 -10.79 -12.27
N ARG A 282 -7.90 -10.17 -13.34
CA ARG A 282 -7.57 -10.58 -14.71
C ARG A 282 -6.09 -10.33 -15.05
N LEU A 283 -5.51 -9.21 -14.60
CA LEU A 283 -4.09 -8.90 -14.80
C LEU A 283 -3.17 -9.77 -13.94
N THR A 284 -3.61 -10.08 -12.73
CA THR A 284 -2.87 -10.91 -11.78
C THR A 284 -2.89 -12.39 -12.20
N GLY A 285 -4.04 -12.87 -12.70
CA GLY A 285 -4.26 -14.27 -13.04
C GLY A 285 -4.02 -15.19 -11.84
N SER A 286 -3.42 -16.36 -12.08
CA SER A 286 -3.07 -17.34 -11.02
C SER A 286 -1.71 -17.06 -10.34
N SER A 287 -1.14 -15.85 -10.54
CA SER A 287 0.28 -15.61 -10.18
C SER A 287 0.54 -15.68 -8.68
N PHE A 288 -0.37 -15.20 -7.83
CA PHE A 288 -0.10 -15.11 -6.39
C PHE A 288 -0.88 -16.13 -5.57
N ASN A 289 -2.06 -16.58 -6.04
CA ASN A 289 -2.90 -17.62 -5.41
C ASN A 289 -2.97 -17.53 -3.88
N LEU A 290 -3.17 -16.31 -3.35
CA LEU A 290 -3.22 -16.04 -1.91
C LEU A 290 -4.66 -16.10 -1.40
N SER A 291 -4.87 -16.70 -0.23
CA SER A 291 -6.18 -16.76 0.41
C SER A 291 -6.64 -15.36 0.86
N PRO A 292 -7.87 -14.92 0.52
CA PRO A 292 -8.39 -13.62 0.96
C PRO A 292 -8.40 -13.42 2.47
N ILE A 293 -8.74 -14.46 3.23
CA ILE A 293 -8.72 -14.40 4.71
C ILE A 293 -7.29 -14.21 5.24
N VAL A 294 -6.30 -14.85 4.61
CA VAL A 294 -4.90 -14.70 4.98
C VAL A 294 -4.42 -13.29 4.66
N ILE A 295 -4.83 -12.71 3.53
CA ILE A 295 -4.51 -11.32 3.19
C ILE A 295 -5.08 -10.36 4.26
N LEU A 296 -6.33 -10.55 4.71
CA LEU A 296 -6.95 -9.73 5.75
C LEU A 296 -6.25 -9.87 7.11
N LEU A 297 -5.92 -11.10 7.52
CA LEU A 297 -5.18 -11.33 8.76
C LEU A 297 -3.78 -10.73 8.70
N ASN A 298 -3.10 -10.87 7.57
CA ASN A 298 -1.77 -10.29 7.35
C ASN A 298 -1.82 -8.76 7.31
N LEU A 299 -2.88 -8.18 6.74
CA LEU A 299 -3.14 -6.74 6.76
C LEU A 299 -3.31 -6.23 8.20
N ALA A 300 -4.13 -6.91 9.01
CA ALA A 300 -4.32 -6.57 10.41
C ALA A 300 -3.02 -6.67 11.22
N LEU A 301 -2.24 -7.73 10.99
CA LEU A 301 -0.96 -7.95 11.65
C LEU A 301 0.05 -6.84 11.34
N TRP A 302 0.28 -6.56 10.05
CA TRP A 302 1.25 -5.53 9.66
C TRP A 302 0.75 -4.12 9.94
N GLY A 303 -0.57 -3.90 9.88
CA GLY A 303 -1.20 -2.65 10.31
C GLY A 303 -0.99 -2.39 11.81
N TYR A 304 -1.04 -3.42 12.65
CA TYR A 304 -0.73 -3.32 14.08
C TYR A 304 0.76 -3.03 14.35
N ILE A 305 1.67 -3.65 13.57
CA ILE A 305 3.11 -3.53 13.79
C ILE A 305 3.66 -2.19 13.28
N TRP A 306 3.29 -1.80 12.05
CA TRP A 306 3.88 -0.68 11.32
C TRP A 306 2.85 0.33 10.78
N ASP A 307 1.63 0.34 11.30
CA ASP A 307 0.55 1.26 10.90
C ASP A 307 0.28 1.22 9.38
N ILE A 308 -0.02 2.36 8.75
CA ILE A 308 -0.33 2.47 7.32
C ILE A 308 0.77 1.89 6.41
N PRO A 309 2.08 2.19 6.60
CA PRO A 309 3.14 1.57 5.81
C PRO A 309 3.16 0.03 5.88
N GLY A 310 2.84 -0.54 7.04
CA GLY A 310 2.69 -1.99 7.18
C GLY A 310 1.55 -2.56 6.35
N MET A 311 0.42 -1.85 6.30
CA MET A 311 -0.72 -2.23 5.45
C MET A 311 -0.36 -2.23 3.95
N PHE A 312 0.45 -1.27 3.49
CA PHE A 312 0.97 -1.21 2.12
C PHE A 312 1.85 -2.40 1.76
N LEU A 313 2.69 -2.83 2.71
CA LEU A 313 3.68 -3.88 2.51
C LEU A 313 3.15 -5.28 2.80
N CYS A 314 1.93 -5.41 3.31
CA CYS A 314 1.37 -6.69 3.74
C CYS A 314 1.36 -7.74 2.61
N VAL A 315 0.95 -7.39 1.39
CA VAL A 315 0.91 -8.34 0.26
C VAL A 315 2.31 -8.72 -0.24
N PRO A 316 3.26 -7.78 -0.48
CA PRO A 316 4.65 -8.14 -0.76
C PRO A 316 5.26 -9.09 0.26
N PHE A 317 5.07 -8.85 1.56
CA PHE A 317 5.56 -9.75 2.60
C PHE A 317 4.92 -11.13 2.52
N LEU A 318 3.61 -11.20 2.29
CA LEU A 318 2.92 -12.47 2.15
C LEU A 318 3.40 -13.26 0.93
N ILE A 319 3.67 -12.58 -0.20
CA ILE A 319 4.27 -13.19 -1.39
C ILE A 319 5.63 -13.80 -1.04
N ILE A 320 6.52 -13.03 -0.38
CA ILE A 320 7.85 -13.50 0.02
C ILE A 320 7.73 -14.72 0.93
N ILE A 321 6.92 -14.63 1.98
CA ILE A 321 6.72 -15.71 2.96
C ILE A 321 6.20 -16.97 2.26
N THR A 322 5.23 -16.85 1.37
CA THR A 322 4.66 -17.98 0.64
C THR A 322 5.68 -18.64 -0.28
N ILE A 323 6.49 -17.85 -0.99
CA ILE A 323 7.55 -18.37 -1.86
C ILE A 323 8.62 -19.09 -1.04
N VAL A 324 9.12 -18.47 0.03
CA VAL A 324 10.13 -19.06 0.91
C VAL A 324 9.62 -20.35 1.54
N PHE A 325 8.40 -20.34 2.10
CA PHE A 325 7.83 -21.54 2.74
C PHE A 325 7.52 -22.65 1.72
N SER A 326 7.19 -22.32 0.49
CA SER A 326 6.98 -23.31 -0.56
C SER A 326 8.25 -24.02 -1.00
N HIS A 327 9.42 -23.38 -0.81
CA HIS A 327 10.73 -23.92 -1.21
C HIS A 327 11.23 -25.03 -0.28
N PHE A 328 10.94 -24.94 1.02
CA PHE A 328 11.41 -25.91 2.00
C PHE A 328 10.33 -26.97 2.32
N PRO A 329 10.64 -28.29 2.23
CA PRO A 329 9.66 -29.35 2.49
C PRO A 329 8.99 -29.24 3.87
N GLN A 330 9.73 -28.80 4.90
CA GLN A 330 9.23 -28.69 6.28
C GLN A 330 8.17 -27.60 6.45
N THR A 331 8.26 -26.50 5.69
CA THR A 331 7.35 -25.35 5.77
C THR A 331 6.29 -25.33 4.66
N ARG A 332 6.41 -26.23 3.67
CA ARG A 332 5.47 -26.34 2.55
C ARG A 332 4.00 -26.48 2.98
N PRO A 333 3.63 -27.23 4.05
CA PRO A 333 2.25 -27.28 4.52
C PRO A 333 1.71 -25.88 4.91
N ILE A 334 2.54 -25.00 5.48
CA ILE A 334 2.14 -23.63 5.81
C ILE A 334 1.87 -22.84 4.53
N ALA A 335 2.74 -22.95 3.51
CA ALA A 335 2.51 -22.30 2.22
C ALA A 335 1.20 -22.75 1.55
N VAL A 336 0.85 -24.04 1.68
CA VAL A 336 -0.45 -24.57 1.20
C VAL A 336 -1.62 -23.91 1.93
N MET A 337 -1.54 -23.73 3.25
CA MET A 337 -2.56 -23.02 4.04
C MET A 337 -2.71 -21.55 3.69
N LEU A 338 -1.62 -20.91 3.26
CA LEU A 338 -1.63 -19.50 2.82
C LEU A 338 -2.25 -19.33 1.43
N SER A 339 -2.34 -20.41 0.63
CA SER A 339 -2.89 -20.36 -0.72
C SER A 339 -4.42 -20.42 -0.72
N SER A 340 -5.04 -19.95 -1.82
CA SER A 340 -6.50 -19.93 -1.98
C SER A 340 -7.10 -21.30 -2.24
N ASP A 341 -6.41 -22.16 -3.02
CA ASP A 341 -6.94 -23.46 -3.49
C ASP A 341 -6.02 -24.66 -3.16
N GLY A 342 -5.00 -24.43 -2.32
CA GLY A 342 -4.03 -25.46 -1.93
C GLY A 342 -2.96 -25.76 -2.98
N LYS A 343 -3.03 -25.15 -4.17
CA LYS A 343 -2.04 -25.35 -5.23
C LYS A 343 -0.90 -24.37 -5.07
N LEU A 344 0.30 -24.87 -4.86
CA LEU A 344 1.51 -24.06 -4.91
C LEU A 344 2.05 -24.05 -6.33
N ARG A 345 2.47 -22.88 -6.81
CA ARG A 345 3.17 -22.78 -8.08
C ARG A 345 4.52 -23.48 -7.91
N THR A 346 4.64 -24.69 -8.42
CA THR A 346 5.91 -25.43 -8.42
C THR A 346 6.88 -24.79 -9.41
N THR A 347 8.13 -24.70 -9.02
CA THR A 347 9.24 -24.14 -9.81
C THR A 347 9.77 -25.11 -10.89
N ILE A 348 8.97 -26.06 -11.34
CA ILE A 348 9.38 -27.03 -12.36
C ILE A 348 8.25 -27.06 -13.39
N ASP A 349 8.29 -26.08 -14.28
CA ASP A 349 7.89 -26.16 -15.70
C ASP A 349 8.57 -25.02 -16.45
#